data_f8857f960849f21079647e99d4d725af
#
_entry.id   f8857f960849f21079647e99d4d725af
#
_cell.length_a   1.000
_cell.length_b   1.000
_cell.length_c   1.000
_cell.angle_alpha   90.00
_cell.angle_beta   90.00
_cell.angle_gamma   90.00
#
_symmetry.space_group_name_H-M   'P 1'
#
loop_
_entity.id
_entity.type
_entity.pdbx_description
1 polymer ?
#
loop_
_entity_poly.entity_id
_entity_poly.type
_entity_poly.pdbx_seq_one_letter_code
_entity_poly.pdbx_strand_id
1 'polypeptide(L)'
;MKTFAIEIPNERLKTYQKVAFIILTLNFLGFGYVFLRTIGNESFIAVAALILNAVPWLYFLLNKKHIKSPIIEFIFILSSFIWVYFGNIWMGIMLLLFAVMSFFTNKKTVVIVNDEGVIYPSFPVKKYLWSHITHVICKDDILTIDLKDNKLLQLNIDKRFAADFDASEFNNFCNLKKDLN
;
A
#
# COMPACT_ATOMS: atom_id res chain seq x y z
N MET A 1 29.05 -8.66 -1.83
CA MET A 1 28.06 -8.34 -0.77
C MET A 1 26.78 -9.09 -1.09
N LYS A 2 26.36 -10.04 -0.27
CA LYS A 2 25.12 -10.80 -0.52
C LYS A 2 23.95 -10.09 0.14
N THR A 3 22.86 -9.89 -0.60
CA THR A 3 21.69 -9.18 -0.13
C THR A 3 20.44 -9.97 -0.51
N PHE A 4 19.59 -10.23 0.46
CA PHE A 4 18.28 -10.84 0.26
C PHE A 4 17.20 -9.78 0.45
N ALA A 5 16.30 -9.66 -0.51
CA ALA A 5 15.16 -8.74 -0.48
C ALA A 5 13.87 -9.58 -0.41
N ILE A 6 13.24 -9.67 0.75
CA ILE A 6 12.07 -10.52 1.00
C ILE A 6 10.82 -9.68 0.92
N GLU A 7 9.93 -9.96 -0.05
CA GLU A 7 8.66 -9.26 -0.21
C GLU A 7 7.63 -9.77 0.81
N ILE A 8 6.99 -8.83 1.51
CA ILE A 8 5.96 -9.11 2.51
C ILE A 8 4.62 -8.57 2.01
N PRO A 9 3.49 -9.29 2.22
CA PRO A 9 2.17 -8.81 1.88
C PRO A 9 1.87 -7.47 2.58
N ASN A 10 1.45 -6.49 1.81
CA ASN A 10 1.08 -5.19 2.37
C ASN A 10 -0.38 -5.23 2.87
N GLU A 11 -0.58 -5.56 4.13
CA GLU A 11 -1.93 -5.61 4.74
C GLU A 11 -2.62 -4.23 4.77
N ARG A 12 -1.84 -3.14 4.83
CA ARG A 12 -2.37 -1.78 4.80
C ARG A 12 -3.10 -1.47 3.49
N LEU A 13 -2.70 -2.12 2.40
CA LEU A 13 -3.33 -1.95 1.10
C LEU A 13 -4.81 -2.33 1.12
N LYS A 14 -5.17 -3.42 1.80
CA LYS A 14 -6.58 -3.86 1.92
C LYS A 14 -7.43 -2.85 2.67
N THR A 15 -6.91 -2.32 3.76
CA THR A 15 -7.59 -1.27 4.55
C THR A 15 -7.74 0.01 3.75
N TYR A 16 -6.66 0.44 3.07
CA TYR A 16 -6.70 1.58 2.18
C TYR A 16 -7.76 1.43 1.09
N GLN A 17 -7.82 0.29 0.41
CA GLN A 17 -8.82 0.05 -0.64
C GLN A 17 -10.25 0.20 -0.11
N LYS A 18 -10.56 -0.33 1.08
CA LYS A 18 -11.88 -0.16 1.71
C LYS A 18 -12.22 1.32 1.95
N VAL A 19 -11.27 2.07 2.53
CA VAL A 19 -11.44 3.51 2.79
C VAL A 19 -11.60 4.27 1.48
N ALA A 20 -10.80 3.97 0.47
CA ALA A 20 -10.88 4.59 -0.84
C ALA A 20 -12.27 4.39 -1.49
N PHE A 21 -12.85 3.18 -1.40
CA PHE A 21 -14.19 2.91 -1.89
C PHE A 21 -15.26 3.73 -1.16
N ILE A 22 -15.15 3.90 0.16
CA ILE A 22 -16.07 4.76 0.93
C ILE A 22 -15.98 6.20 0.44
N ILE A 23 -14.76 6.72 0.25
CA ILE A 23 -14.55 8.09 -0.23
C ILE A 23 -15.09 8.26 -1.66
N LEU A 24 -14.89 7.30 -2.56
CA LEU A 24 -15.45 7.32 -3.91
C LEU A 24 -16.97 7.34 -3.89
N THR A 25 -17.61 6.60 -2.96
CA THR A 25 -19.07 6.63 -2.79
C THR A 25 -19.54 8.01 -2.33
N LEU A 26 -18.88 8.60 -1.34
CA LEU A 26 -19.22 9.93 -0.86
C LEU A 26 -19.02 11.00 -1.95
N ASN A 27 -17.96 10.88 -2.74
CA ASN A 27 -17.73 11.76 -3.90
C ASN A 27 -18.81 11.60 -4.97
N PHE A 28 -19.20 10.37 -5.28
CA PHE A 28 -20.29 10.09 -6.21
C PHE A 28 -21.59 10.77 -5.78
N LEU A 29 -21.96 10.63 -4.50
CA LEU A 29 -23.14 11.31 -3.93
C LEU A 29 -23.01 12.84 -3.95
N GLY A 30 -21.80 13.35 -3.65
CA GLY A 30 -21.51 14.77 -3.69
C GLY A 30 -21.65 15.35 -5.10
N PHE A 31 -21.08 14.70 -6.11
CA PHE A 31 -21.25 15.13 -7.52
C PHE A 31 -22.70 14.95 -8.00
N GLY A 32 -23.43 13.95 -7.51
CA GLY A 32 -24.86 13.82 -7.74
C GLY A 32 -25.65 15.04 -7.23
N TYR A 33 -25.32 15.50 -6.03
CA TYR A 33 -25.90 16.73 -5.48
C TYR A 33 -25.57 17.96 -6.32
N VAL A 34 -24.29 18.11 -6.75
CA VAL A 34 -23.85 19.20 -7.62
C VAL A 34 -24.62 19.16 -8.95
N PHE A 35 -24.74 17.99 -9.56
CA PHE A 35 -25.49 17.81 -10.82
C PHE A 35 -26.93 18.28 -10.71
N LEU A 36 -27.63 18.01 -9.60
CA LEU A 36 -29.01 18.45 -9.37
C LEU A 36 -29.14 19.97 -9.19
N ARG A 37 -28.03 20.67 -8.91
CA ARG A 37 -27.99 22.12 -8.65
C ARG A 37 -27.44 22.93 -9.83
N THR A 38 -26.77 22.28 -10.79
CA THR A 38 -26.11 22.95 -11.91
C THR A 38 -26.93 22.86 -13.20
N ILE A 39 -26.82 23.87 -14.03
CA ILE A 39 -27.52 23.97 -15.33
C ILE A 39 -26.47 24.34 -16.41
N GLY A 40 -26.69 23.86 -17.63
CA GLY A 40 -25.80 24.17 -18.76
C GLY A 40 -24.48 23.40 -18.74
N ASN A 41 -23.38 24.07 -19.10
CA ASN A 41 -22.07 23.41 -19.25
C ASN A 41 -21.52 22.79 -17.96
N GLU A 42 -21.87 23.34 -16.80
CA GLU A 42 -21.44 22.80 -15.52
C GLU A 42 -22.06 21.42 -15.22
N SER A 43 -23.29 21.16 -15.72
CA SER A 43 -23.91 19.85 -15.56
C SER A 43 -23.16 18.74 -16.31
N PHE A 44 -22.54 19.04 -17.46
CA PHE A 44 -21.70 18.08 -18.18
C PHE A 44 -20.46 17.69 -17.38
N ILE A 45 -19.83 18.66 -16.70
CA ILE A 45 -18.66 18.40 -15.83
C ILE A 45 -19.07 17.55 -14.63
N ALA A 46 -20.23 17.84 -14.03
CA ALA A 46 -20.77 17.04 -12.93
C ALA A 46 -21.07 15.59 -13.35
N VAL A 47 -21.66 15.38 -14.56
CA VAL A 47 -21.90 14.03 -15.12
C VAL A 47 -20.59 13.30 -15.38
N ALA A 48 -19.58 13.97 -15.95
CA ALA A 48 -18.27 13.38 -16.17
C ALA A 48 -17.62 12.95 -14.83
N ALA A 49 -17.76 13.76 -13.78
CA ALA A 49 -17.28 13.41 -12.44
C ALA A 49 -18.05 12.21 -11.84
N LEU A 50 -19.34 12.12 -12.03
CA LEU A 50 -20.16 10.96 -11.63
C LEU A 50 -19.67 9.68 -12.31
N ILE A 51 -19.50 9.72 -13.64
CA ILE A 51 -19.01 8.57 -14.40
C ILE A 51 -17.62 8.17 -13.91
N LEU A 52 -16.70 9.12 -13.73
CA LEU A 52 -15.35 8.89 -13.24
C LEU A 52 -15.35 8.16 -11.89
N ASN A 53 -16.18 8.59 -10.94
CA ASN A 53 -16.26 7.99 -9.61
C ASN A 53 -17.05 6.67 -9.60
N ALA A 54 -17.88 6.38 -10.61
CA ALA A 54 -18.58 5.12 -10.76
C ALA A 54 -17.69 3.99 -11.34
N VAL A 55 -16.62 4.32 -12.08
CA VAL A 55 -15.73 3.35 -12.75
C VAL A 55 -15.22 2.26 -11.79
N PRO A 56 -14.68 2.57 -10.59
CA PRO A 56 -14.20 1.55 -9.66
C PRO A 56 -15.31 0.59 -9.18
N TRP A 57 -16.52 1.10 -9.00
CA TRP A 57 -17.68 0.31 -8.62
C TRP A 57 -18.12 -0.63 -9.73
N LEU A 58 -18.22 -0.13 -10.95
CA LEU A 58 -18.54 -0.94 -12.12
C LEU A 58 -17.51 -2.04 -12.33
N TYR A 59 -16.21 -1.70 -12.22
CA TYR A 59 -15.13 -2.67 -12.32
C TYR A 59 -15.24 -3.76 -11.24
N PHE A 60 -15.53 -3.38 -10.00
CA PHE A 60 -15.70 -4.33 -8.89
C PHE A 60 -16.88 -5.26 -9.11
N LEU A 61 -18.04 -4.72 -9.55
CA LEU A 61 -19.24 -5.51 -9.82
C LEU A 61 -19.01 -6.55 -10.93
N LEU A 62 -18.31 -6.16 -11.99
CA LEU A 62 -18.06 -7.02 -13.15
C LEU A 62 -16.99 -8.09 -12.85
N ASN A 63 -15.92 -7.74 -12.14
CA ASN A 63 -14.76 -8.60 -11.97
C ASN A 63 -14.63 -9.22 -10.58
N LYS A 64 -15.45 -8.80 -9.61
CA LYS A 64 -15.35 -9.14 -8.17
C LYS A 64 -13.94 -8.90 -7.60
N LYS A 65 -13.18 -8.00 -8.21
CA LYS A 65 -11.82 -7.62 -7.81
C LYS A 65 -11.75 -6.10 -7.67
N HIS A 66 -10.97 -5.64 -6.69
CA HIS A 66 -10.69 -4.21 -6.57
C HIS A 66 -9.84 -3.73 -7.75
N ILE A 67 -10.16 -2.53 -8.22
CA ILE A 67 -9.36 -1.84 -9.23
C ILE A 67 -7.96 -1.57 -8.69
N LYS A 68 -6.96 -1.53 -9.59
CA LYS A 68 -5.58 -1.24 -9.19
C LYS A 68 -5.48 0.15 -8.56
N SER A 69 -4.71 0.28 -7.52
CA SER A 69 -4.54 1.51 -6.75
C SER A 69 -4.13 2.73 -7.58
N PRO A 70 -3.21 2.66 -8.58
CA PRO A 70 -2.88 3.82 -9.42
C PRO A 70 -4.08 4.46 -10.13
N ILE A 71 -5.09 3.65 -10.46
CA ILE A 71 -6.32 4.16 -11.10
C ILE A 71 -7.15 4.94 -10.07
N ILE A 72 -7.25 4.45 -8.83
CA ILE A 72 -7.95 5.16 -7.74
C ILE A 72 -7.26 6.51 -7.46
N GLU A 73 -5.93 6.53 -7.43
CA GLU A 73 -5.14 7.76 -7.25
C GLU A 73 -5.44 8.79 -8.34
N PHE A 74 -5.46 8.34 -9.59
CA PHE A 74 -5.79 9.19 -10.73
C PHE A 74 -7.21 9.77 -10.62
N ILE A 75 -8.18 8.93 -10.20
CA ILE A 75 -9.57 9.37 -9.98
C ILE A 75 -9.64 10.42 -8.88
N PHE A 76 -8.91 10.25 -7.77
CA PHE A 76 -8.87 11.24 -6.69
C PHE A 76 -8.27 12.56 -7.15
N ILE A 77 -7.17 12.52 -7.91
CA ILE A 77 -6.55 13.73 -8.46
C ILE A 77 -7.52 14.48 -9.37
N LEU A 78 -8.15 13.79 -10.33
CA LEU A 78 -9.11 14.42 -11.23
C LEU A 78 -10.33 14.96 -10.47
N SER A 79 -10.89 14.18 -9.56
CA SER A 79 -12.02 14.62 -8.73
C SER A 79 -11.68 15.85 -7.88
N SER A 80 -10.44 15.94 -7.40
CA SER A 80 -9.93 17.12 -6.67
C SER A 80 -10.02 18.39 -7.51
N PHE A 81 -9.52 18.36 -8.77
CA PHE A 81 -9.60 19.51 -9.67
C PHE A 81 -11.05 19.89 -9.98
N ILE A 82 -11.94 18.90 -10.14
CA ILE A 82 -13.36 19.16 -10.38
C ILE A 82 -14.01 19.84 -9.16
N TRP A 83 -13.70 19.41 -7.93
CA TRP A 83 -14.19 20.08 -6.73
C TRP A 83 -13.72 21.52 -6.60
N VAL A 84 -12.44 21.79 -6.94
CA VAL A 84 -11.90 23.16 -6.98
C VAL A 84 -12.64 24.00 -8.02
N TYR A 85 -12.93 23.44 -9.20
CA TYR A 85 -13.72 24.09 -10.23
C TYR A 85 -15.13 24.51 -9.74
N PHE A 86 -15.79 23.64 -8.97
CA PHE A 86 -17.08 23.96 -8.33
C PHE A 86 -16.95 24.83 -7.06
N GLY A 87 -15.77 25.40 -6.79
CA GLY A 87 -15.52 26.32 -5.68
C GLY A 87 -15.31 25.65 -4.32
N ASN A 88 -15.27 24.32 -4.25
CA ASN A 88 -15.05 23.60 -3.00
C ASN A 88 -13.58 23.17 -2.83
N ILE A 89 -12.75 24.14 -2.48
CA ILE A 89 -11.29 23.98 -2.33
C ILE A 89 -10.96 22.93 -1.24
N TRP A 90 -11.71 22.90 -0.14
CA TRP A 90 -11.44 21.97 0.96
C TRP A 90 -11.62 20.51 0.57
N MET A 91 -12.66 20.21 -0.21
CA MET A 91 -12.86 18.85 -0.75
C MET A 91 -11.73 18.48 -1.73
N GLY A 92 -11.32 19.44 -2.56
CA GLY A 92 -10.17 19.26 -3.45
C GLY A 92 -8.89 18.91 -2.71
N ILE A 93 -8.52 19.70 -1.69
CA ILE A 93 -7.33 19.45 -0.87
C ILE A 93 -7.41 18.07 -0.19
N MET A 94 -8.57 17.73 0.39
CA MET A 94 -8.75 16.45 1.07
C MET A 94 -8.52 15.26 0.12
N LEU A 95 -9.04 15.31 -1.11
CA LEU A 95 -8.83 14.27 -2.11
C LEU A 95 -7.38 14.16 -2.57
N LEU A 96 -6.67 15.29 -2.73
CA LEU A 96 -5.24 15.27 -3.01
C LEU A 96 -4.44 14.61 -1.89
N LEU A 97 -4.76 14.90 -0.64
CA LEU A 97 -4.12 14.23 0.51
C LEU A 97 -4.35 12.70 0.46
N PHE A 98 -5.56 12.24 0.13
CA PHE A 98 -5.84 10.82 -0.04
C PHE A 98 -5.06 10.20 -1.21
N ALA A 99 -4.93 10.91 -2.34
CA ALA A 99 -4.11 10.44 -3.45
C ALA A 99 -2.63 10.29 -3.05
N VAL A 100 -2.07 11.26 -2.31
CA VAL A 100 -0.70 11.19 -1.79
C VAL A 100 -0.54 10.02 -0.80
N MET A 101 -1.47 9.84 0.14
CA MET A 101 -1.45 8.71 1.08
C MET A 101 -1.51 7.37 0.36
N SER A 102 -2.27 7.26 -0.73
CA SER A 102 -2.32 6.09 -1.58
C SER A 102 -0.95 5.73 -2.13
N PHE A 103 -0.25 6.70 -2.69
CA PHE A 103 1.09 6.48 -3.24
C PHE A 103 2.05 5.87 -2.22
N PHE A 104 2.02 6.32 -0.96
CA PHE A 104 2.84 5.75 0.10
C PHE A 104 2.38 4.34 0.51
N THR A 105 1.08 4.08 0.50
CA THR A 105 0.51 2.78 0.89
C THR A 105 0.77 1.69 -0.14
N ASN A 106 0.93 2.06 -1.42
CA ASN A 106 1.15 1.11 -2.52
C ASN A 106 2.57 0.60 -2.64
N LYS A 107 3.53 1.15 -1.89
CA LYS A 107 4.90 0.65 -1.94
C LYS A 107 4.95 -0.80 -1.45
N LYS A 108 5.68 -1.63 -2.21
CA LYS A 108 5.99 -2.98 -1.78
C LYS A 108 6.71 -2.92 -0.43
N THR A 109 6.25 -3.73 0.49
CA THR A 109 6.91 -3.87 1.79
C THR A 109 8.00 -4.92 1.63
N VAL A 110 9.27 -4.53 1.77
CA VAL A 110 10.41 -5.42 1.56
C VAL A 110 11.30 -5.38 2.81
N VAL A 111 11.60 -6.55 3.36
CA VAL A 111 12.67 -6.72 4.36
C VAL A 111 13.96 -6.98 3.61
N ILE A 112 15.00 -6.23 3.91
CA ILE A 112 16.32 -6.42 3.32
C ILE A 112 17.24 -7.01 4.38
N VAL A 113 17.86 -8.15 4.06
CA VAL A 113 18.86 -8.81 4.91
C VAL A 113 20.18 -8.78 4.16
N ASN A 114 21.20 -8.19 4.75
CA ASN A 114 22.52 -8.01 4.15
C ASN A 114 23.66 -8.30 5.15
N ASP A 115 24.89 -8.05 4.75
CA ASP A 115 26.08 -8.28 5.59
C ASP A 115 26.09 -7.45 6.88
N GLU A 116 25.37 -6.31 6.94
CA GLU A 116 25.35 -5.42 8.12
C GLU A 116 24.22 -5.75 9.09
N GLY A 117 23.15 -6.40 8.62
CA GLY A 117 21.99 -6.73 9.44
C GLY A 117 20.68 -6.78 8.66
N VAL A 118 19.57 -6.50 9.35
CA VAL A 118 18.22 -6.54 8.82
C VAL A 118 17.62 -5.13 8.78
N ILE A 119 17.17 -4.70 7.61
CA ILE A 119 16.41 -3.46 7.42
C ILE A 119 14.94 -3.81 7.39
N TYR A 120 14.24 -3.39 8.43
CA TYR A 120 12.81 -3.65 8.61
C TYR A 120 11.98 -2.47 8.08
N PRO A 121 11.00 -2.73 7.22
CA PRO A 121 10.18 -1.69 6.57
C PRO A 121 9.12 -1.14 7.53
N SER A 122 9.53 -0.32 8.48
CA SER A 122 8.66 0.44 9.38
C SER A 122 8.73 1.94 9.05
N PHE A 123 7.88 2.74 9.69
CA PHE A 123 8.02 4.20 9.64
C PHE A 123 8.24 4.71 11.07
N PRO A 124 9.42 5.29 11.37
CA PRO A 124 10.63 5.36 10.54
C PRO A 124 11.23 3.97 10.26
N VAL A 125 12.04 3.83 9.19
CA VAL A 125 12.71 2.58 8.83
C VAL A 125 13.65 2.17 9.98
N LYS A 126 13.57 0.89 10.39
CA LYS A 126 14.41 0.35 11.46
C LYS A 126 15.50 -0.53 10.86
N LYS A 127 16.73 -0.32 11.32
CA LYS A 127 17.88 -1.16 10.99
C LYS A 127 18.32 -1.91 12.25
N TYR A 128 18.33 -3.24 12.17
CA TYR A 128 18.82 -4.12 13.23
C TYR A 128 20.16 -4.69 12.80
N LEU A 129 21.23 -4.34 13.51
CA LEU A 129 22.55 -4.92 13.29
C LEU A 129 22.58 -6.37 13.76
N TRP A 130 23.46 -7.21 13.19
CA TRP A 130 23.61 -8.60 13.61
C TRP A 130 23.92 -8.74 15.09
N SER A 131 24.66 -7.80 15.68
CA SER A 131 24.94 -7.75 17.12
C SER A 131 23.68 -7.66 18.01
N HIS A 132 22.53 -7.19 17.49
CA HIS A 132 21.26 -7.08 18.21
C HIS A 132 20.27 -8.20 17.87
N ILE A 133 20.66 -9.12 17.00
CA ILE A 133 19.80 -10.20 16.51
C ILE A 133 20.23 -11.51 17.18
N THR A 134 19.27 -12.28 17.67
CA THR A 134 19.48 -13.62 18.20
C THR A 134 19.37 -14.66 17.11
N HIS A 135 18.28 -14.59 16.30
CA HIS A 135 18.04 -15.50 15.18
C HIS A 135 17.28 -14.81 14.06
N VAL A 136 17.58 -15.21 12.80
CA VAL A 136 16.75 -14.91 11.64
C VAL A 136 16.52 -16.22 10.90
N ILE A 137 15.27 -16.64 10.79
CA ILE A 137 14.90 -17.91 10.18
C ILE A 137 13.70 -17.69 9.24
N CYS A 138 13.77 -18.28 8.07
CA CYS A 138 12.65 -18.43 7.16
C CYS A 138 12.20 -19.88 7.15
N LYS A 139 10.95 -20.13 7.56
CA LYS A 139 10.34 -21.46 7.58
C LYS A 139 8.84 -21.34 7.34
N ASP A 140 8.29 -22.24 6.51
CA ASP A 140 6.85 -22.33 6.22
C ASP A 140 6.25 -20.98 5.77
N ASP A 141 6.95 -20.27 4.87
CA ASP A 141 6.60 -18.93 4.37
C ASP A 141 6.52 -17.84 5.45
N ILE A 142 7.13 -18.09 6.62
CA ILE A 142 7.22 -17.12 7.71
C ILE A 142 8.68 -16.72 7.93
N LEU A 143 8.95 -15.43 7.81
CA LEU A 143 10.21 -14.85 8.24
C LEU A 143 10.12 -14.48 9.72
N THR A 144 10.94 -15.12 10.54
CA THR A 144 11.05 -14.85 11.98
C THR A 144 12.37 -14.17 12.27
N ILE A 145 12.32 -13.02 12.92
CA ILE A 145 13.48 -12.27 13.39
C ILE A 145 13.38 -12.16 14.92
N ASP A 146 14.29 -12.79 15.61
CA ASP A 146 14.38 -12.77 17.07
C ASP A 146 15.49 -11.79 17.49
N LEU A 147 15.13 -10.83 18.33
CA LEU A 147 16.03 -9.77 18.79
C LEU A 147 16.49 -10.05 20.23
N LYS A 148 17.70 -9.63 20.58
CA LYS A 148 18.27 -9.79 21.94
C LYS A 148 17.47 -9.07 23.03
N ASP A 149 16.61 -8.12 22.68
CA ASP A 149 15.70 -7.42 23.61
C ASP A 149 14.37 -8.15 23.85
N ASN A 150 14.31 -9.45 23.54
CA ASN A 150 13.13 -10.33 23.64
C ASN A 150 11.95 -9.92 22.74
N LYS A 151 12.21 -9.18 21.67
CA LYS A 151 11.20 -8.89 20.65
C LYS A 151 11.27 -9.90 19.53
N LEU A 152 10.14 -10.50 19.24
CA LEU A 152 9.95 -11.42 18.13
C LEU A 152 9.15 -10.73 17.02
N LEU A 153 9.74 -10.67 15.83
CA LEU A 153 9.06 -10.16 14.63
C LEU A 153 8.78 -11.36 13.72
N GLN A 154 7.50 -11.61 13.46
CA GLN A 154 7.05 -12.65 12.53
C GLN A 154 6.30 -12.02 11.37
N LEU A 155 6.70 -12.37 10.15
CA LEU A 155 6.20 -11.79 8.92
C LEU A 155 5.89 -12.89 7.93
N ASN A 156 4.67 -12.92 7.42
CA ASN A 156 4.33 -13.80 6.31
C ASN A 156 5.04 -13.31 5.04
N ILE A 157 5.60 -14.23 4.28
CA ILE A 157 6.21 -13.94 2.98
C ILE A 157 5.12 -13.96 1.90
N ASP A 158 5.24 -13.08 0.89
CA ASP A 158 4.30 -13.13 -0.24
C ASP A 158 4.45 -14.47 -0.98
N LYS A 159 3.34 -15.18 -1.17
CA LYS A 159 3.32 -16.52 -1.79
C LYS A 159 3.94 -16.57 -3.18
N ARG A 160 3.92 -15.46 -3.92
CA ARG A 160 4.55 -15.38 -5.25
C ARG A 160 6.06 -15.31 -5.15
N PHE A 161 6.54 -14.65 -4.10
CA PHE A 161 7.97 -14.54 -3.82
C PHE A 161 8.50 -15.84 -3.22
N ALA A 162 7.74 -16.48 -2.32
CA ALA A 162 8.11 -17.74 -1.66
C ALA A 162 8.38 -18.89 -2.65
N ALA A 163 7.70 -18.90 -3.83
CA ALA A 163 7.87 -19.95 -4.84
C ALA A 163 9.30 -19.96 -5.46
N ASP A 164 9.95 -18.79 -5.56
CA ASP A 164 11.28 -18.65 -6.18
C ASP A 164 12.39 -18.41 -5.13
N PHE A 165 12.03 -18.38 -3.84
CA PHE A 165 12.94 -18.04 -2.75
C PHE A 165 13.59 -19.28 -2.14
N ASP A 166 14.92 -19.37 -2.18
CA ASP A 166 15.69 -20.43 -1.52
C ASP A 166 15.83 -20.14 -0.02
N ALA A 167 14.90 -20.67 0.77
CA ALA A 167 14.92 -20.53 2.23
C ALA A 167 16.14 -21.20 2.87
N SER A 168 16.67 -22.29 2.26
CA SER A 168 17.86 -22.99 2.75
C SER A 168 19.10 -22.13 2.64
N GLU A 169 19.31 -21.54 1.47
CA GLU A 169 20.44 -20.64 1.20
C GLU A 169 20.36 -19.39 2.11
N PHE A 170 19.16 -18.84 2.27
CA PHE A 170 18.92 -17.70 3.17
C PHE A 170 19.24 -18.04 4.62
N ASN A 171 18.74 -19.16 5.15
CA ASN A 171 18.96 -19.58 6.52
C ASN A 171 20.44 -19.85 6.80
N ASN A 172 21.15 -20.48 5.86
CA ASN A 172 22.60 -20.69 5.96
C ASN A 172 23.37 -19.35 6.03
N PHE A 173 23.01 -18.40 5.19
CA PHE A 173 23.59 -17.05 5.24
C PHE A 173 23.38 -16.38 6.60
N CYS A 174 22.16 -16.40 7.12
CA CYS A 174 21.82 -15.80 8.42
C CYS A 174 22.59 -16.45 9.58
N ASN A 175 22.72 -17.77 9.58
CA ASN A 175 23.49 -18.50 10.62
C ASN A 175 24.96 -18.11 10.57
N LEU A 176 25.60 -18.09 9.40
CA LEU A 176 26.98 -17.67 9.24
C LEU A 176 27.23 -16.24 9.76
N LYS A 177 26.30 -15.31 9.51
CA LYS A 177 26.45 -13.93 9.96
C LYS A 177 26.25 -13.76 11.46
N LYS A 178 25.42 -14.59 12.07
CA LYS A 178 25.25 -14.64 13.53
C LYS A 178 26.54 -15.11 14.22
N ASP A 179 27.16 -16.18 13.72
CA ASP A 179 28.35 -16.80 14.33
C ASP A 179 29.60 -15.91 14.24
N LEU A 180 29.59 -14.92 13.35
CA LEU A 180 30.69 -13.96 13.15
C LEU A 180 30.56 -12.69 14.03
N ASN A 181 29.42 -12.47 14.74
CA ASN A 181 29.11 -11.28 15.54
C ASN A 181 28.59 -11.64 16.93
#